data_9333733e9fbf47fa81f5c7dabc777eee
#
_entry.id   9333733e9fbf47fa81f5c7dabc777eee
#
_cell.length_a   1.000
_cell.length_b   1.000
_cell.length_c   1.000
_cell.angle_alpha   90.00
_cell.angle_beta   90.00
_cell.angle_gamma   90.00
#
_symmetry.space_group_name_H-M   'P 1'
#
loop_
_entity.id
_entity.type
_entity.pdbx_description
1 polymer ?
#
loop_
_entity_poly.entity_id
_entity_poly.type
_entity_poly.pdbx_seq_one_letter_code
_entity_poly.pdbx_strand_id
1 'polypeptide(L)'
;SEYGLYVSFFPKLMQGPIMLPEDFQAQRSDEKSTEQRSNRKLTEGEKKRTRAVFEDLALRSAQTGDEWWEKLLRNVILISLGLFKKVILADTLGQAVAAGFENVAALHAVDAWVVMLSYTLQLYFDFSGYCDIAMGVAAFFGYDLPLNFDSPYKAVNIMDFWKRWHKTLTDFLTKYVYIPLGGNRKGAFRMYVNFLIVFLVQPWAAACRSGPGCC
;
A
#
# COMPACT_ATOMS: atom_id res chain seq x y z
N SER A 1 -24.21 12.84 3.33
CA SER A 1 -24.02 12.57 1.89
C SER A 1 -22.97 11.48 1.70
N GLU A 2 -23.10 10.66 0.67
CA GLU A 2 -22.16 9.55 0.37
C GLU A 2 -20.74 10.04 0.15
N TYR A 3 -20.61 11.18 -0.49
CA TYR A 3 -19.30 11.84 -0.70
C TYR A 3 -18.66 12.26 0.64
N GLY A 4 -19.44 12.73 1.61
CA GLY A 4 -18.95 13.05 2.95
C GLY A 4 -18.39 11.82 3.66
N LEU A 5 -19.04 10.68 3.57
CA LEU A 5 -18.57 9.43 4.14
C LEU A 5 -17.27 8.97 3.45
N TYR A 6 -17.21 9.06 2.12
CA TYR A 6 -15.99 8.76 1.36
C TYR A 6 -14.81 9.62 1.79
N VAL A 7 -15.02 10.93 1.96
CA VAL A 7 -13.97 11.87 2.36
C VAL A 7 -13.53 11.64 3.81
N SER A 8 -14.46 11.35 4.72
CA SER A 8 -14.17 11.14 6.14
C SER A 8 -13.75 9.72 6.51
N PHE A 9 -13.68 8.79 5.55
CA PHE A 9 -13.29 7.40 5.82
C PHE A 9 -11.81 7.32 6.23
N PHE A 10 -11.57 7.28 7.55
CA PHE A 10 -10.25 7.44 8.15
C PHE A 10 -9.18 6.43 7.72
N PRO A 11 -9.48 5.14 7.40
CA PRO A 11 -8.42 4.20 7.02
C PRO A 11 -7.65 4.60 5.76
N LYS A 12 -8.24 5.46 4.90
CA LYS A 12 -7.57 5.96 3.69
C LYS A 12 -6.95 7.35 3.86
N LEU A 13 -7.28 8.10 4.94
CA LEU A 13 -7.00 9.54 5.04
C LEU A 13 -5.51 9.87 5.14
N MET A 14 -4.72 9.11 5.91
CA MET A 14 -3.31 9.47 6.13
C MET A 14 -2.39 8.89 5.05
N GLN A 15 -2.01 7.64 5.18
CA GLN A 15 -1.10 6.94 4.27
C GLN A 15 -1.73 5.66 3.68
N GLY A 16 -3.05 5.50 3.83
CA GLY A 16 -3.79 4.33 3.37
C GLY A 16 -3.81 4.17 1.85
N PRO A 17 -4.21 2.99 1.36
CA PRO A 17 -4.39 2.74 -0.06
C PRO A 17 -5.35 3.74 -0.70
N ILE A 18 -5.00 4.25 -1.89
CA ILE A 18 -5.87 5.17 -2.63
C ILE A 18 -7.03 4.37 -3.22
N MET A 19 -8.25 4.67 -2.77
CA MET A 19 -9.47 4.14 -3.34
C MET A 19 -10.20 5.24 -4.08
N LEU A 20 -10.65 4.98 -5.30
CA LEU A 20 -11.44 5.96 -6.06
C LEU A 20 -12.86 6.06 -5.50
N PRO A 21 -13.55 7.23 -5.63
CA PRO A 21 -14.94 7.39 -5.20
C PRO A 21 -15.87 6.36 -5.83
N GLU A 22 -15.64 6.02 -7.09
CA GLU A 22 -16.40 5.03 -7.86
C GLU A 22 -16.29 3.61 -7.23
N ASP A 23 -15.07 3.22 -6.85
CA ASP A 23 -14.81 1.92 -6.20
C ASP A 23 -15.42 1.87 -4.80
N PHE A 24 -15.39 2.99 -4.06
CA PHE A 24 -15.99 3.09 -2.73
C PHE A 24 -17.52 3.00 -2.79
N GLN A 25 -18.14 3.70 -3.74
CA GLN A 25 -19.59 3.65 -3.95
C GLN A 25 -20.04 2.28 -4.46
N ALA A 26 -19.29 1.67 -5.39
CA ALA A 26 -19.56 0.33 -5.88
C ALA A 26 -19.56 -0.69 -4.73
N GLN A 27 -18.62 -0.59 -3.77
CA GLN A 27 -18.59 -1.48 -2.61
C GLN A 27 -19.81 -1.34 -1.70
N ARG A 28 -20.37 -0.14 -1.60
CA ARG A 28 -21.52 0.14 -0.78
C ARG A 28 -22.84 -0.23 -1.44
N SER A 29 -22.94 -0.10 -2.76
CA SER A 29 -24.15 -0.44 -3.51
C SER A 29 -24.34 -1.95 -3.71
N ASP A 30 -23.27 -2.71 -3.52
CA ASP A 30 -23.18 -4.12 -3.89
C ASP A 30 -23.12 -5.08 -2.69
N GLU A 31 -24.10 -5.02 -1.80
CA GLU A 31 -24.49 -6.20 -1.03
C GLU A 31 -24.93 -7.37 -1.97
N LYS A 32 -25.15 -7.06 -3.24
CA LYS A 32 -25.60 -8.02 -4.28
C LYS A 32 -24.54 -8.45 -5.29
N SER A 33 -23.33 -7.88 -5.31
CA SER A 33 -22.33 -8.19 -6.35
C SER A 33 -21.03 -8.78 -5.84
N THR A 34 -21.06 -9.49 -4.72
CA THR A 34 -19.92 -10.28 -4.21
C THR A 34 -19.41 -11.27 -5.27
N GLU A 35 -20.26 -11.70 -6.18
CA GLU A 35 -19.91 -12.62 -7.28
C GLU A 35 -19.14 -11.96 -8.44
N GLN A 36 -19.38 -10.69 -8.76
CA GLN A 36 -18.69 -10.00 -9.86
C GLN A 36 -17.30 -9.48 -9.48
N ARG A 37 -17.00 -9.30 -8.19
CA ARG A 37 -15.66 -8.92 -7.71
C ARG A 37 -14.61 -10.01 -7.87
N SER A 38 -15.01 -11.26 -7.82
CA SER A 38 -14.13 -12.41 -8.09
C SER A 38 -13.50 -12.37 -9.49
N ASN A 39 -14.06 -11.59 -10.40
CA ASN A 39 -13.61 -11.47 -11.80
C ASN A 39 -12.75 -10.24 -12.12
N ARG A 40 -12.49 -9.33 -11.17
CA ARG A 40 -11.45 -8.31 -11.37
C ARG A 40 -10.11 -9.00 -11.21
N LYS A 41 -9.43 -9.26 -12.33
CA LYS A 41 -8.16 -9.96 -12.44
C LYS A 41 -7.08 -9.37 -11.52
N LEU A 42 -7.07 -9.82 -10.27
CA LEU A 42 -5.84 -9.88 -9.49
C LEU A 42 -4.92 -10.83 -10.26
N THR A 43 -3.69 -10.43 -10.53
CA THR A 43 -2.72 -11.32 -11.17
C THR A 43 -2.64 -12.61 -10.36
N GLU A 44 -2.60 -13.75 -11.03
CA GLU A 44 -2.59 -15.10 -10.43
C GLU A 44 -1.52 -15.27 -9.32
N GLY A 45 -0.43 -14.52 -9.39
CA GLY A 45 0.62 -14.50 -8.38
C GLY A 45 0.22 -13.81 -7.06
N GLU A 46 -0.61 -12.77 -7.10
CA GLU A 46 -1.10 -12.05 -5.92
C GLU A 46 -2.13 -12.89 -5.16
N LYS A 47 -3.02 -13.55 -5.89
CA LYS A 47 -3.97 -14.51 -5.33
C LYS A 47 -3.28 -15.67 -4.61
N LYS A 48 -2.21 -16.22 -5.21
CA LYS A 48 -1.56 -17.42 -4.71
C LYS A 48 -0.82 -17.21 -3.39
N ARG A 49 -0.30 -16.02 -3.13
CA ARG A 49 0.56 -15.75 -1.98
C ARG A 49 -0.21 -15.29 -0.74
N THR A 50 -1.15 -14.37 -0.90
CA THR A 50 -2.08 -14.03 0.18
C THR A 50 -2.96 -15.23 0.52
N ARG A 51 -3.37 -16.00 -0.50
CA ARG A 51 -4.07 -17.26 -0.33
C ARG A 51 -3.26 -18.29 0.46
N ALA A 52 -1.99 -18.53 0.14
CA ALA A 52 -1.21 -19.58 0.80
C ALA A 52 -1.02 -19.34 2.31
N VAL A 53 -0.80 -18.10 2.74
CA VAL A 53 -0.71 -17.76 4.17
C VAL A 53 -2.07 -17.82 4.85
N PHE A 54 -3.14 -17.41 4.15
CA PHE A 54 -4.48 -17.44 4.71
C PHE A 54 -5.21 -18.76 4.52
N GLU A 55 -4.89 -19.57 3.49
CA GLU A 55 -5.43 -20.93 3.33
C GLU A 55 -4.89 -21.86 4.41
N ASP A 56 -3.63 -21.76 4.82
CA ASP A 56 -3.08 -22.55 5.92
C ASP A 56 -3.74 -22.18 7.27
N LEU A 57 -4.07 -20.92 7.46
CA LEU A 57 -4.83 -20.44 8.63
C LEU A 57 -6.33 -20.76 8.53
N ALA A 58 -6.93 -20.62 7.34
CA ALA A 58 -8.32 -20.94 7.09
C ALA A 58 -8.61 -22.46 7.12
N LEU A 59 -7.68 -23.29 6.67
CA LEU A 59 -7.80 -24.76 6.80
C LEU A 59 -7.83 -25.21 8.27
N ARG A 60 -7.19 -24.48 9.17
CA ARG A 60 -7.28 -24.74 10.62
C ARG A 60 -8.59 -24.24 11.25
N SER A 61 -9.23 -23.21 10.70
CA SER A 61 -10.50 -22.66 11.19
C SER A 61 -11.72 -23.25 10.50
N ALA A 62 -11.60 -23.78 9.28
CA ALA A 62 -12.69 -24.41 8.51
C ALA A 62 -13.32 -25.65 9.19
N GLN A 63 -12.67 -26.18 10.23
CA GLN A 63 -13.26 -27.22 11.08
C GLN A 63 -14.37 -26.71 12.00
N THR A 64 -14.59 -25.40 12.12
CA THR A 64 -15.54 -24.79 13.05
C THR A 64 -16.78 -24.17 12.40
N GLY A 65 -16.92 -24.20 11.08
CA GLY A 65 -18.17 -23.88 10.36
C GLY A 65 -18.66 -22.42 10.36
N ASP A 66 -17.92 -21.47 10.91
CA ASP A 66 -18.34 -20.08 11.05
C ASP A 66 -17.50 -19.15 10.16
N GLU A 67 -18.00 -18.80 8.96
CA GLU A 67 -17.40 -17.82 8.04
C GLU A 67 -17.12 -16.46 8.73
N TRP A 68 -17.88 -16.11 9.76
CA TRP A 68 -17.69 -14.89 10.53
C TRP A 68 -16.41 -14.92 11.34
N TRP A 69 -16.09 -16.03 11.99
CA TRP A 69 -14.85 -16.22 12.76
C TRP A 69 -13.61 -16.18 11.87
N GLU A 70 -13.68 -16.74 10.68
CA GLU A 70 -12.58 -16.69 9.71
C GLU A 70 -12.29 -15.25 9.27
N LYS A 71 -13.32 -14.49 8.94
CA LYS A 71 -13.20 -13.06 8.58
C LYS A 71 -12.62 -12.25 9.74
N LEU A 72 -13.14 -12.45 10.96
CA LEU A 72 -12.64 -11.78 12.15
C LEU A 72 -11.17 -12.08 12.40
N LEU A 73 -10.80 -13.36 12.42
CA LEU A 73 -9.44 -13.82 12.65
C LEU A 73 -8.48 -13.25 11.61
N ARG A 74 -8.85 -13.30 10.34
CA ARG A 74 -8.08 -12.73 9.25
C ARG A 74 -7.82 -11.23 9.46
N ASN A 75 -8.83 -10.47 9.83
CA ASN A 75 -8.70 -9.03 10.06
C ASN A 75 -7.81 -8.72 11.26
N VAL A 76 -7.96 -9.47 12.35
CA VAL A 76 -7.12 -9.33 13.55
C VAL A 76 -5.66 -9.68 13.25
N ILE A 77 -5.40 -10.74 12.50
CA ILE A 77 -4.05 -11.12 12.08
C ILE A 77 -3.43 -10.03 11.22
N LEU A 78 -4.18 -9.49 10.27
CA LEU A 78 -3.68 -8.42 9.39
C LEU A 78 -3.30 -7.17 10.18
N ILE A 79 -4.13 -6.74 11.14
CA ILE A 79 -3.82 -5.62 12.03
C ILE A 79 -2.59 -5.93 12.90
N SER A 80 -2.52 -7.15 13.46
CA SER A 80 -1.40 -7.56 14.31
C SER A 80 -0.08 -7.58 13.55
N LEU A 81 -0.08 -8.08 12.31
CA LEU A 81 1.08 -8.04 11.41
C LEU A 81 1.48 -6.61 11.04
N GLY A 82 0.50 -5.74 10.80
CA GLY A 82 0.73 -4.32 10.54
C GLY A 82 1.36 -3.62 11.75
N LEU A 83 0.86 -3.86 12.95
CA LEU A 83 1.42 -3.33 14.19
C LEU A 83 2.84 -3.86 14.43
N PHE A 84 3.07 -5.15 14.22
CA PHE A 84 4.41 -5.75 14.33
C PHE A 84 5.41 -5.06 13.39
N LYS A 85 5.04 -4.88 12.12
CA LYS A 85 5.89 -4.17 11.14
C LYS A 85 6.18 -2.74 11.57
N LYS A 86 5.16 -2.01 12.05
CA LYS A 86 5.29 -0.59 12.39
C LYS A 86 6.05 -0.41 13.70
N VAL A 87 5.60 -1.03 14.79
CA VAL A 87 6.11 -0.77 16.15
C VAL A 87 7.42 -1.51 16.41
N ILE A 88 7.57 -2.74 15.90
CA ILE A 88 8.78 -3.52 16.20
C ILE A 88 9.84 -3.31 15.12
N LEU A 89 9.50 -3.49 13.85
CA LEU A 89 10.51 -3.41 12.80
C LEU A 89 10.87 -1.98 12.43
N ALA A 90 9.87 -1.14 12.14
CA ALA A 90 10.13 0.23 11.68
C ALA A 90 10.70 1.12 12.78
N ASP A 91 10.16 1.07 14.01
CA ASP A 91 10.65 1.91 15.11
C ASP A 91 12.07 1.50 15.54
N THR A 92 12.38 0.19 15.58
CA THR A 92 13.74 -0.26 15.90
C THR A 92 14.76 0.19 14.84
N LEU A 93 14.42 0.05 13.55
CA LEU A 93 15.26 0.56 12.47
C LEU A 93 15.37 2.09 12.51
N GLY A 94 14.28 2.77 12.88
CA GLY A 94 14.23 4.22 13.03
C GLY A 94 15.22 4.76 14.07
N GLN A 95 15.40 4.06 15.17
CA GLN A 95 16.41 4.44 16.18
C GLN A 95 17.84 4.38 15.62
N ALA A 96 18.15 3.32 14.86
CA ALA A 96 19.47 3.20 14.21
C ALA A 96 19.68 4.28 13.15
N VAL A 97 18.64 4.62 12.41
CA VAL A 97 18.66 5.70 11.42
C VAL A 97 18.85 7.06 12.07
N ALA A 98 18.11 7.36 13.15
CA ALA A 98 18.24 8.62 13.88
C ALA A 98 19.66 8.81 14.43
N ALA A 99 20.21 7.79 15.09
CA ALA A 99 21.58 7.82 15.60
C ALA A 99 22.63 8.04 14.49
N GLY A 100 22.42 7.45 13.30
CA GLY A 100 23.27 7.65 12.14
C GLY A 100 23.20 9.08 11.59
N PHE A 101 22.01 9.66 11.48
CA PHE A 101 21.85 11.04 10.98
C PHE A 101 22.33 12.10 11.97
N GLU A 102 22.29 11.85 13.27
CA GLU A 102 22.85 12.76 14.28
C GLU A 102 24.39 12.84 14.20
N ASN A 103 25.05 11.78 13.75
CA ASN A 103 26.51 11.66 13.75
C ASN A 103 27.10 11.49 12.33
N VAL A 104 26.51 12.08 11.32
CA VAL A 104 26.90 11.91 9.90
C VAL A 104 28.40 12.15 9.66
N ALA A 105 28.99 13.14 10.34
CA ALA A 105 30.41 13.48 10.18
C ALA A 105 31.36 12.40 10.75
N ALA A 106 30.90 11.56 11.66
CA ALA A 106 31.69 10.50 12.29
C ALA A 106 31.45 9.11 11.68
N LEU A 107 30.54 8.98 10.71
CA LEU A 107 30.22 7.69 10.09
C LEU A 107 31.34 7.18 9.22
N HIS A 108 31.78 5.95 9.46
CA HIS A 108 32.61 5.22 8.50
C HIS A 108 31.77 4.72 7.33
N ALA A 109 32.40 4.33 6.23
CA ALA A 109 31.71 3.89 5.01
C ALA A 109 30.75 2.70 5.26
N VAL A 110 31.11 1.77 6.13
CA VAL A 110 30.27 0.61 6.49
C VAL A 110 29.03 1.07 7.26
N ASP A 111 29.21 1.96 8.24
CA ASP A 111 28.11 2.50 9.05
C ASP A 111 27.11 3.27 8.19
N ALA A 112 27.60 4.05 7.23
CA ALA A 112 26.77 4.77 6.26
C ALA A 112 25.90 3.81 5.43
N TRP A 113 26.45 2.67 4.98
CA TRP A 113 25.67 1.64 4.30
C TRP A 113 24.60 1.02 5.20
N VAL A 114 24.94 0.72 6.45
CA VAL A 114 23.99 0.16 7.42
C VAL A 114 22.83 1.16 7.67
N VAL A 115 23.14 2.44 7.88
CA VAL A 115 22.13 3.49 8.07
C VAL A 115 21.23 3.61 6.84
N MET A 116 21.79 3.61 5.63
CA MET A 116 21.03 3.71 4.38
C MET A 116 20.09 2.51 4.16
N LEU A 117 20.59 1.29 4.40
CA LEU A 117 19.77 0.09 4.30
C LEU A 117 18.68 0.06 5.38
N SER A 118 19.01 0.46 6.60
CA SER A 118 18.06 0.57 7.71
C SER A 118 16.95 1.58 7.39
N TYR A 119 17.29 2.74 6.82
CA TYR A 119 16.31 3.75 6.39
C TYR A 119 15.37 3.20 5.31
N THR A 120 15.90 2.48 4.33
CA THR A 120 15.11 1.88 3.25
C THR A 120 14.11 0.86 3.78
N LEU A 121 14.55 0.00 4.70
CA LEU A 121 13.69 -1.01 5.34
C LEU A 121 12.70 -0.37 6.31
N GLN A 122 13.12 0.63 7.09
CA GLN A 122 12.24 1.41 7.97
C GLN A 122 11.08 2.00 7.19
N LEU A 123 11.37 2.71 6.09
CA LEU A 123 10.34 3.32 5.24
C LEU A 123 9.34 2.28 4.72
N TYR A 124 9.84 1.11 4.31
CA TYR A 124 9.00 0.03 3.83
C TYR A 124 8.10 -0.56 4.93
N PHE A 125 8.67 -0.89 6.08
CA PHE A 125 7.91 -1.51 7.17
C PHE A 125 6.93 -0.52 7.80
N ASP A 126 7.31 0.74 7.96
CA ASP A 126 6.41 1.78 8.46
C ASP A 126 5.18 1.94 7.55
N PHE A 127 5.40 2.11 6.26
CA PHE A 127 4.33 2.34 5.32
C PHE A 127 3.50 1.08 5.02
N SER A 128 4.14 -0.08 4.81
CA SER A 128 3.41 -1.33 4.59
C SER A 128 2.64 -1.76 5.83
N GLY A 129 3.19 -1.55 7.04
CA GLY A 129 2.51 -1.83 8.29
C GLY A 129 1.25 -0.98 8.46
N TYR A 130 1.34 0.31 8.14
CA TYR A 130 0.16 1.19 8.15
C TYR A 130 -0.91 0.71 7.15
N CYS A 131 -0.52 0.32 5.93
CA CYS A 131 -1.45 -0.20 4.93
C CYS A 131 -2.14 -1.49 5.41
N ASP A 132 -1.42 -2.40 6.05
CA ASP A 132 -2.00 -3.64 6.60
C ASP A 132 -3.01 -3.34 7.71
N ILE A 133 -2.70 -2.40 8.61
CA ILE A 133 -3.64 -1.95 9.66
C ILE A 133 -4.88 -1.33 9.00
N ALA A 134 -4.69 -0.44 8.02
CA ALA A 134 -5.79 0.22 7.33
C ALA A 134 -6.70 -0.78 6.60
N MET A 135 -6.12 -1.79 5.93
CA MET A 135 -6.88 -2.87 5.29
C MET A 135 -7.65 -3.70 6.31
N GLY A 136 -7.02 -4.10 7.41
CA GLY A 136 -7.67 -4.87 8.46
C GLY A 136 -8.82 -4.11 9.11
N VAL A 137 -8.63 -2.82 9.41
CA VAL A 137 -9.69 -1.96 9.99
C VAL A 137 -10.82 -1.75 8.98
N ALA A 138 -10.51 -1.44 7.71
CA ALA A 138 -11.54 -1.26 6.68
C ALA A 138 -12.39 -2.52 6.49
N ALA A 139 -11.79 -3.70 6.57
CA ALA A 139 -12.47 -4.98 6.44
C ALA A 139 -13.49 -5.23 7.57
N PHE A 140 -13.28 -4.68 8.80
CA PHE A 140 -14.29 -4.70 9.86
C PHE A 140 -15.54 -3.89 9.49
N PHE A 141 -15.39 -2.85 8.68
CA PHE A 141 -16.51 -2.05 8.16
C PHE A 141 -17.07 -2.58 6.85
N GLY A 142 -16.61 -3.75 6.39
CA GLY A 142 -17.09 -4.37 5.15
C GLY A 142 -16.47 -3.75 3.88
N TYR A 143 -15.39 -2.98 3.99
CA TYR A 143 -14.70 -2.39 2.84
C TYR A 143 -13.38 -3.13 2.56
N ASP A 144 -13.20 -3.56 1.32
CA ASP A 144 -11.96 -4.15 0.85
C ASP A 144 -11.06 -3.07 0.24
N LEU A 145 -9.96 -2.73 0.91
CA LEU A 145 -8.95 -1.83 0.38
C LEU A 145 -7.98 -2.57 -0.56
N PRO A 146 -7.55 -1.94 -1.66
CA PRO A 146 -6.59 -2.55 -2.57
C PRO A 146 -5.21 -2.70 -1.91
N LEU A 147 -4.51 -3.79 -2.26
CA LEU A 147 -3.14 -4.03 -1.80
C LEU A 147 -2.19 -2.96 -2.33
N ASN A 148 -1.42 -2.34 -1.44
CA ASN A 148 -0.50 -1.25 -1.78
C ASN A 148 0.94 -1.71 -1.99
N PHE A 149 1.37 -2.78 -1.32
CA PHE A 149 2.72 -3.35 -1.43
C PHE A 149 2.67 -4.84 -1.75
N ASP A 150 3.42 -5.24 -2.78
CA ASP A 150 3.56 -6.65 -3.19
C ASP A 150 5.03 -7.06 -3.21
N SER A 151 5.64 -7.17 -2.04
CA SER A 151 7.05 -7.59 -1.89
C SER A 151 7.99 -6.85 -2.87
N PRO A 152 8.12 -5.52 -2.82
CA PRO A 152 8.84 -4.73 -3.82
C PRO A 152 10.33 -5.08 -3.93
N TYR A 153 10.96 -5.51 -2.83
CA TYR A 153 12.37 -5.92 -2.83
C TYR A 153 12.66 -7.27 -3.50
N LYS A 154 11.62 -7.98 -3.98
CA LYS A 154 11.76 -9.16 -4.83
C LYS A 154 11.69 -8.83 -6.32
N ALA A 155 11.62 -7.56 -6.66
CA ALA A 155 11.58 -7.12 -8.05
C ALA A 155 12.88 -7.46 -8.79
N VAL A 156 12.73 -7.91 -10.03
CA VAL A 156 13.85 -8.28 -10.91
C VAL A 156 14.46 -7.06 -11.59
N ASN A 157 13.67 -5.99 -11.74
CA ASN A 157 14.09 -4.73 -12.36
C ASN A 157 13.33 -3.54 -11.78
N ILE A 158 13.79 -2.34 -12.09
CA ILE A 158 13.21 -1.10 -11.57
C ILE A 158 11.74 -0.90 -11.97
N MET A 159 11.33 -1.34 -13.15
CA MET A 159 9.94 -1.24 -13.58
C MET A 159 9.03 -2.19 -12.80
N ASP A 160 9.54 -3.40 -12.49
CA ASP A 160 8.83 -4.36 -11.64
C ASP A 160 8.75 -3.86 -10.19
N PHE A 161 9.81 -3.20 -9.70
CA PHE A 161 9.80 -2.56 -8.38
C PHE A 161 8.64 -1.55 -8.25
N TRP A 162 8.50 -0.62 -9.17
CA TRP A 162 7.44 0.40 -9.13
C TRP A 162 6.03 -0.19 -9.31
N LYS A 163 5.87 -1.33 -9.95
CA LYS A 163 4.59 -2.06 -10.03
C LYS A 163 4.20 -2.71 -8.70
N ARG A 164 5.15 -2.88 -7.79
CA ARG A 164 4.99 -3.54 -6.48
C ARG A 164 5.02 -2.56 -5.31
N TRP A 165 5.62 -1.38 -5.51
CA TRP A 165 5.72 -0.31 -4.54
C TRP A 165 4.60 0.69 -4.72
N HIS A 166 3.81 0.92 -3.65
CA HIS A 166 2.72 1.89 -3.61
C HIS A 166 1.80 1.80 -4.85
N LYS A 167 1.28 0.62 -5.11
CA LYS A 167 0.51 0.27 -6.33
C LYS A 167 -0.62 1.24 -6.59
N THR A 168 -1.40 1.59 -5.57
CA THR A 168 -2.56 2.46 -5.73
C THR A 168 -2.17 3.86 -6.19
N LEU A 169 -1.03 4.40 -5.73
CA LEU A 169 -0.50 5.66 -6.22
C LEU A 169 0.03 5.53 -7.66
N THR A 170 0.74 4.45 -7.94
CA THR A 170 1.26 4.17 -9.29
C THR A 170 0.11 4.06 -10.31
N ASP A 171 -0.96 3.36 -9.97
CA ASP A 171 -2.16 3.22 -10.81
C ASP A 171 -2.87 4.57 -11.00
N PHE A 172 -3.00 5.35 -9.91
CA PHE A 172 -3.57 6.69 -9.96
C PHE A 172 -2.76 7.62 -10.87
N LEU A 173 -1.45 7.70 -10.66
CA LEU A 173 -0.58 8.56 -11.47
C LEU A 173 -0.51 8.10 -12.93
N THR A 174 -0.57 6.79 -13.17
CA THR A 174 -0.64 6.25 -14.52
C THR A 174 -1.93 6.68 -15.22
N LYS A 175 -3.07 6.53 -14.56
CA LYS A 175 -4.39 6.86 -15.12
C LYS A 175 -4.57 8.36 -15.36
N TYR A 176 -4.18 9.19 -14.39
CA TYR A 176 -4.52 10.62 -14.39
C TYR A 176 -3.39 11.54 -14.85
N VAL A 177 -2.15 11.08 -14.87
CA VAL A 177 -1.00 11.89 -15.28
C VAL A 177 -0.31 11.30 -16.51
N TYR A 178 0.14 10.05 -16.44
CA TYR A 178 0.97 9.45 -17.48
C TYR A 178 0.23 9.23 -18.81
N ILE A 179 -0.98 8.65 -18.77
CA ILE A 179 -1.79 8.39 -19.96
C ILE A 179 -2.22 9.70 -20.65
N PRO A 180 -2.75 10.73 -19.94
CA PRO A 180 -3.10 12.01 -20.54
C PRO A 180 -1.91 12.74 -21.20
N LEU A 181 -0.69 12.59 -20.65
CA LEU A 181 0.53 13.15 -21.26
C LEU A 181 0.99 12.42 -22.54
N GLY A 182 0.27 11.37 -22.94
CA GLY A 182 0.53 10.58 -24.14
C GLY A 182 1.18 9.23 -23.90
N GLY A 183 1.49 8.86 -22.65
CA GLY A 183 2.06 7.54 -22.30
C GLY A 183 3.29 7.21 -23.13
N ASN A 184 3.33 5.97 -23.67
CA ASN A 184 4.42 5.46 -24.53
C ASN A 184 4.25 5.80 -26.02
N ARG A 185 3.13 6.45 -26.40
CA ARG A 185 2.75 6.57 -27.83
C ARG A 185 3.56 7.63 -28.60
N LYS A 186 4.25 8.54 -27.93
CA LYS A 186 4.94 9.69 -28.52
C LYS A 186 6.46 9.57 -28.56
N GLY A 187 7.00 8.33 -28.57
CA GLY A 187 8.44 8.07 -28.67
C GLY A 187 9.15 7.99 -27.30
N ALA A 188 10.37 7.42 -27.31
CA ALA A 188 11.13 7.12 -26.10
C ALA A 188 11.49 8.37 -25.26
N PHE A 189 11.89 9.45 -25.91
CA PHE A 189 12.23 10.69 -25.23
C PHE A 189 11.03 11.25 -24.42
N ARG A 190 9.85 11.26 -25.05
CA ARG A 190 8.62 11.73 -24.41
C ARG A 190 8.21 10.81 -23.25
N MET A 191 8.44 9.52 -23.36
CA MET A 191 8.23 8.53 -22.29
C MET A 191 9.06 8.88 -21.05
N TYR A 192 10.36 9.20 -21.21
CA TYR A 192 11.23 9.60 -20.09
C TYR A 192 10.80 10.92 -19.46
N VAL A 193 10.38 11.90 -20.27
CA VAL A 193 9.85 13.19 -19.77
C VAL A 193 8.56 12.95 -18.98
N ASN A 194 7.63 12.14 -19.46
CA ASN A 194 6.40 11.81 -18.77
C ASN A 194 6.70 11.11 -17.42
N PHE A 195 7.67 10.21 -17.41
CA PHE A 195 8.11 9.54 -16.20
C PHE A 195 8.69 10.52 -15.18
N LEU A 196 9.55 11.45 -15.62
CA LEU A 196 10.11 12.50 -14.79
C LEU A 196 8.99 13.39 -14.18
N ILE A 197 8.00 13.77 -14.99
CA ILE A 197 6.85 14.56 -14.51
C ILE A 197 6.09 13.80 -13.42
N VAL A 198 5.83 12.50 -13.61
CA VAL A 198 5.18 11.66 -12.60
C VAL A 198 5.95 11.67 -11.28
N PHE A 199 7.29 11.54 -11.33
CA PHE A 199 8.14 11.59 -10.15
C PHE A 199 8.15 12.97 -9.46
N LEU A 200 8.07 14.06 -10.21
CA LEU A 200 8.00 15.42 -9.66
C LEU A 200 6.62 15.73 -9.03
N VAL A 201 5.56 15.16 -9.59
CA VAL A 201 4.19 15.32 -9.05
C VAL A 201 3.96 14.48 -7.81
N GLN A 202 4.62 13.34 -7.67
CA GLN A 202 4.43 12.41 -6.57
C GLN A 202 4.67 13.03 -5.17
N PRO A 203 5.77 13.75 -4.88
CA PRO A 203 5.97 14.42 -3.58
C PRO A 203 4.91 15.49 -3.32
N TRP A 204 4.46 16.17 -4.36
CA TRP A 204 3.42 17.21 -4.27
C TRP A 204 2.06 16.60 -3.91
N ALA A 205 1.70 15.49 -4.52
CA ALA A 205 0.48 14.75 -4.20
C ALA A 205 0.52 14.18 -2.75
N ALA A 206 1.69 13.76 -2.28
CA ALA A 206 1.87 13.32 -0.91
C ALA A 206 1.80 14.47 0.10
N ALA A 207 2.42 15.63 -0.21
CA ALA A 207 2.41 16.82 0.64
C ALA A 207 1.02 17.46 0.75
N CYS A 208 0.25 17.52 -0.34
CA CYS A 208 -1.15 17.96 -0.31
C CYS A 208 -2.05 17.08 0.56
N ARG A 209 -1.69 15.82 0.74
CA ARG A 209 -2.45 14.86 1.54
C ARG A 209 -2.22 14.99 3.05
N SER A 210 -1.05 15.49 3.45
CA SER A 210 -0.64 15.66 4.85
C SER A 210 -0.79 17.08 5.38
N GLY A 211 -1.11 18.06 4.53
CA GLY A 211 -1.24 19.46 4.92
C GLY A 211 -2.67 19.85 5.33
N PRO A 212 -2.84 20.64 6.40
CA PRO A 212 -4.16 21.08 6.88
C PRO A 212 -4.84 22.11 5.95
N GLY A 213 -4.34 22.36 4.75
CA GLY A 213 -4.78 23.44 3.86
C GLY A 213 -5.18 23.04 2.44
N CYS A 214 -5.26 21.75 2.08
CA CYS A 214 -5.74 21.32 0.77
C CYS A 214 -7.14 20.69 0.90
N CYS A 215 -8.16 21.53 1.02
CA CYS A 215 -9.55 21.22 0.69
C CYS A 215 -9.88 21.73 -0.70
#